data_4bfb21d918af04e6f9d4d6433bddd531
#
_entry.id   4bfb21d918af04e6f9d4d6433bddd531
#
_cell.length_a   1.000
_cell.length_b   1.000
_cell.length_c   1.000
_cell.angle_alpha   90.00
_cell.angle_beta   90.00
_cell.angle_gamma   90.00
#
_symmetry.space_group_name_H-M   'P 1'
#
loop_
_entity.id
_entity.type
_entity.pdbx_description
1 polymer ?
#
loop_
_entity_poly.entity_id
_entity_poly.type
_entity_poly.pdbx_seq_one_letter_code
_entity_poly.pdbx_strand_id
1 'polypeptide(L)'
;MNESELYKELGVLTKDKSRWEESIPYVASFLSNESGKIKAKALWLLGEMGLEHPSSVKDTVTSIAAFCDSKDPLLRERAVNALGRIGRAEYSLIEQYWKGLFRFASDEEPKVRLSFIWASENIATNTPDVYGDYMPIYEELLNDTDDKVRMEAPEIFRVLGKRRPEFVRPYIEKLRMISETDRNRVVRIHSIGAIKATKAE
;
A
#
# COMPACT_ATOMS: atom_id res chain seq x y z
N MET A 1 -5.83 25.84 17.31
CA MET A 1 -6.27 25.75 15.91
C MET A 1 -7.51 24.88 15.83
N ASN A 2 -8.48 25.24 14.99
CA ASN A 2 -9.64 24.37 14.71
C ASN A 2 -9.28 23.32 13.65
N GLU A 3 -10.15 22.32 13.47
CA GLU A 3 -9.90 21.21 12.52
C GLU A 3 -9.60 21.70 11.09
N SER A 4 -10.33 22.70 10.60
CA SER A 4 -10.14 23.24 9.25
C SER A 4 -8.78 23.90 9.05
N GLU A 5 -8.31 24.63 10.07
CA GLU A 5 -7.01 25.27 10.06
C GLU A 5 -5.88 24.25 10.08
N LEU A 6 -5.96 23.23 10.96
CA LEU A 6 -5.01 22.12 11.01
C LEU A 6 -4.94 21.37 9.68
N TYR A 7 -6.10 21.07 9.09
CA TYR A 7 -6.16 20.35 7.80
C TYR A 7 -5.50 21.14 6.67
N LYS A 8 -5.70 22.48 6.65
CA LYS A 8 -5.04 23.38 5.68
C LYS A 8 -3.54 23.43 5.90
N GLU A 9 -3.10 23.51 7.13
CA GLU A 9 -1.67 23.52 7.49
C GLU A 9 -0.98 22.23 7.04
N LEU A 10 -1.53 21.05 7.35
CA LEU A 10 -1.03 19.78 6.83
C LEU A 10 -1.08 19.72 5.29
N GLY A 11 -2.04 20.41 4.67
CA GLY A 11 -2.13 20.56 3.22
C GLY A 11 -0.99 21.40 2.63
N VAL A 12 -0.58 22.47 3.32
CA VAL A 12 0.59 23.28 2.94
C VAL A 12 1.86 22.46 3.07
N LEU A 13 2.04 21.78 4.20
CA LEU A 13 3.21 20.92 4.46
C LEU A 13 3.33 19.79 3.44
N THR A 14 2.21 19.27 2.93
CA THR A 14 2.21 18.27 1.85
C THR A 14 2.96 18.72 0.59
N LYS A 15 2.95 20.03 0.32
CA LYS A 15 3.56 20.61 -0.90
C LYS A 15 5.00 21.07 -0.68
N ASP A 16 5.38 21.30 0.57
CA ASP A 16 6.71 21.80 0.94
C ASP A 16 7.60 20.66 1.47
N LYS A 17 8.12 19.89 0.54
CA LYS A 17 8.96 18.73 0.86
C LYS A 17 10.26 19.09 1.58
N SER A 18 10.75 20.32 1.43
CA SER A 18 11.99 20.76 2.08
C SER A 18 11.89 20.78 3.61
N ARG A 19 10.67 20.83 4.14
CA ARG A 19 10.37 20.83 5.57
C ARG A 19 9.96 19.46 6.13
N TRP A 20 9.91 18.44 5.29
CA TRP A 20 9.35 17.16 5.70
C TRP A 20 10.12 16.53 6.86
N GLU A 21 11.43 16.42 6.74
CA GLU A 21 12.23 15.73 7.76
C GLU A 21 12.05 16.34 9.14
N GLU A 22 12.22 17.67 9.27
CA GLU A 22 12.05 18.41 10.53
C GLU A 22 10.62 18.36 11.08
N SER A 23 9.63 18.18 10.20
CA SER A 23 8.21 18.22 10.55
C SER A 23 7.64 16.86 10.96
N ILE A 24 8.39 15.75 10.82
CA ILE A 24 7.91 14.41 11.18
C ILE A 24 7.39 14.34 12.61
N PRO A 25 8.09 14.83 13.66
CA PRO A 25 7.57 14.78 15.02
C PRO A 25 6.28 15.60 15.21
N TYR A 26 6.18 16.73 14.53
CA TYR A 26 4.99 17.55 14.53
C TYR A 26 3.80 16.83 13.90
N VAL A 27 3.97 16.24 12.72
CA VAL A 27 2.91 15.48 12.05
C VAL A 27 2.53 14.25 12.86
N ALA A 28 3.50 13.57 13.48
CA ALA A 28 3.26 12.41 14.34
C ALA A 28 2.41 12.75 15.56
N SER A 29 2.52 13.96 16.12
CA SER A 29 1.70 14.39 17.24
C SER A 29 0.20 14.38 16.94
N PHE A 30 -0.21 14.51 15.67
CA PHE A 30 -1.60 14.46 15.25
C PHE A 30 -2.19 13.04 15.18
N LEU A 31 -1.40 12.00 15.38
CA LEU A 31 -1.92 10.63 15.50
C LEU A 31 -2.78 10.45 16.77
N SER A 32 -2.59 11.31 17.79
CA SER A 32 -3.43 11.35 18.99
C SER A 32 -4.59 12.35 18.92
N ASN A 33 -4.78 13.04 17.77
CA ASN A 33 -5.87 14.01 17.60
C ASN A 33 -7.24 13.35 17.70
N GLU A 34 -8.26 14.06 18.20
CA GLU A 34 -9.63 13.53 18.28
C GLU A 34 -10.26 13.33 16.91
N SER A 35 -9.97 14.20 15.92
CA SER A 35 -10.51 14.12 14.58
C SER A 35 -9.90 12.97 13.76
N GLY A 36 -10.74 12.02 13.32
CA GLY A 36 -10.35 10.96 12.39
C GLY A 36 -9.79 11.51 11.07
N LYS A 37 -10.31 12.64 10.59
CA LYS A 37 -9.84 13.31 9.38
C LYS A 37 -8.41 13.83 9.51
N ILE A 38 -8.06 14.40 10.65
CA ILE A 38 -6.70 14.88 10.93
C ILE A 38 -5.76 13.69 11.06
N LYS A 39 -6.14 12.64 11.83
CA LYS A 39 -5.35 11.41 11.93
C LYS A 39 -5.10 10.78 10.56
N ALA A 40 -6.13 10.67 9.72
CA ALA A 40 -5.99 10.12 8.37
C ALA A 40 -5.03 10.94 7.48
N LYS A 41 -5.07 12.28 7.59
CA LYS A 41 -4.15 13.16 6.87
C LYS A 41 -2.72 13.02 7.38
N ALA A 42 -2.54 12.92 8.70
CA ALA A 42 -1.22 12.70 9.32
C ALA A 42 -0.62 11.35 8.91
N LEU A 43 -1.41 10.26 9.00
CA LEU A 43 -0.97 8.93 8.56
C LEU A 43 -0.50 8.93 7.10
N TRP A 44 -1.29 9.54 6.21
CA TRP A 44 -0.92 9.63 4.80
C TRP A 44 0.40 10.40 4.62
N LEU A 45 0.53 11.56 5.29
CA LEU A 45 1.72 12.41 5.16
C LEU A 45 2.96 11.74 5.76
N LEU A 46 2.83 11.05 6.90
CA LEU A 46 3.93 10.27 7.49
C LEU A 46 4.40 9.14 6.56
N GLY A 47 3.49 8.53 5.81
CA GLY A 47 3.85 7.56 4.77
C GLY A 47 4.69 8.18 3.64
N GLU A 48 4.30 9.38 3.15
CA GLU A 48 5.05 10.11 2.14
C GLU A 48 6.43 10.55 2.67
N MET A 49 6.47 11.10 3.89
CA MET A 49 7.70 11.50 4.56
C MET A 49 8.63 10.31 4.80
N GLY A 50 8.07 9.17 5.22
CA GLY A 50 8.84 7.96 5.47
C GLY A 50 9.41 7.30 4.21
N LEU A 51 8.80 7.53 3.04
CA LEU A 51 9.38 7.12 1.76
C LEU A 51 10.66 7.90 1.44
N GLU A 52 10.73 9.18 1.80
CA GLU A 52 11.88 10.05 1.51
C GLU A 52 12.88 10.11 2.68
N HIS A 53 12.42 10.00 3.93
CA HIS A 53 13.20 10.11 5.16
C HIS A 53 12.95 8.92 6.11
N PRO A 54 13.27 7.67 5.73
CA PRO A 54 12.93 6.48 6.51
C PRO A 54 13.56 6.49 7.91
N SER A 55 14.77 6.97 8.06
CA SER A 55 15.46 7.04 9.36
C SER A 55 14.74 7.97 10.34
N SER A 56 14.17 9.08 9.84
CA SER A 56 13.52 10.11 10.66
C SER A 56 12.10 9.70 11.10
N VAL A 57 11.44 8.79 10.35
CA VAL A 57 10.11 8.27 10.71
C VAL A 57 10.16 7.05 11.63
N LYS A 58 11.32 6.46 11.86
CA LYS A 58 11.54 5.20 12.57
C LYS A 58 10.74 5.08 13.87
N ASP A 59 10.84 6.08 14.74
CA ASP A 59 10.21 6.06 16.07
C ASP A 59 8.68 6.20 16.01
N THR A 60 8.13 6.56 14.83
CA THR A 60 6.70 6.73 14.61
C THR A 60 6.03 5.48 14.02
N VAL A 61 6.81 4.53 13.49
CA VAL A 61 6.27 3.34 12.79
C VAL A 61 5.33 2.53 13.66
N THR A 62 5.66 2.32 14.94
CA THR A 62 4.78 1.58 15.87
C THR A 62 3.43 2.29 16.04
N SER A 63 3.45 3.61 16.16
CA SER A 63 2.22 4.41 16.28
C SER A 63 1.37 4.35 15.01
N ILE A 64 2.01 4.34 13.83
CA ILE A 64 1.32 4.15 12.54
C ILE A 64 0.70 2.74 12.49
N ALA A 65 1.46 1.70 12.83
CA ALA A 65 1.02 0.31 12.79
C ALA A 65 -0.18 0.04 13.70
N ALA A 66 -0.28 0.73 14.84
CA ALA A 66 -1.44 0.60 15.76
C ALA A 66 -2.78 0.94 15.08
N PHE A 67 -2.79 1.80 14.04
CA PHE A 67 -4.01 2.12 13.29
C PHE A 67 -4.47 1.00 12.36
N CYS A 68 -3.66 -0.02 12.13
CA CYS A 68 -4.08 -1.24 11.45
C CYS A 68 -5.19 -1.99 12.19
N ASP A 69 -5.37 -1.77 13.49
CA ASP A 69 -6.43 -2.34 14.32
C ASP A 69 -7.62 -1.36 14.54
N SER A 70 -7.63 -0.24 13.83
CA SER A 70 -8.71 0.75 13.95
C SER A 70 -10.05 0.18 13.47
N LYS A 71 -11.13 0.52 14.20
CA LYS A 71 -12.51 0.28 13.73
C LYS A 71 -12.87 1.14 12.53
N ASP A 72 -12.24 2.31 12.38
CA ASP A 72 -12.44 3.20 11.24
C ASP A 72 -11.64 2.69 10.03
N PRO A 73 -12.31 2.25 8.95
CA PRO A 73 -11.63 1.72 7.76
C PRO A 73 -10.74 2.76 7.07
N LEU A 74 -11.06 4.05 7.18
CA LEU A 74 -10.19 5.11 6.63
C LEU A 74 -8.84 5.12 7.33
N LEU A 75 -8.82 4.91 8.65
CA LEU A 75 -7.56 4.88 9.39
C LEU A 75 -6.77 3.62 9.10
N ARG A 76 -7.44 2.45 8.95
CA ARG A 76 -6.76 1.20 8.48
C ARG A 76 -6.14 1.40 7.10
N GLU A 77 -6.93 1.93 6.15
CA GLU A 77 -6.46 2.25 4.79
C GLU A 77 -5.20 3.10 4.82
N ARG A 78 -5.20 4.19 5.59
CA ARG A 78 -4.06 5.12 5.66
C ARG A 78 -2.84 4.51 6.34
N ALA A 79 -3.03 3.71 7.39
CA ALA A 79 -1.93 3.02 8.07
C ALA A 79 -1.26 1.99 7.15
N VAL A 80 -2.04 1.16 6.45
CA VAL A 80 -1.53 0.17 5.49
C VAL A 80 -0.73 0.86 4.38
N ASN A 81 -1.26 1.95 3.80
CA ASN A 81 -0.54 2.74 2.79
C ASN A 81 0.77 3.33 3.33
N ALA A 82 0.75 3.89 4.54
CA ALA A 82 1.94 4.47 5.14
C ALA A 82 3.02 3.42 5.36
N LEU A 83 2.67 2.25 5.92
CA LEU A 83 3.61 1.14 6.11
C LEU A 83 4.16 0.63 4.77
N GLY A 84 3.35 0.59 3.72
CA GLY A 84 3.80 0.22 2.38
C GLY A 84 4.89 1.17 1.84
N ARG A 85 4.70 2.48 1.99
CA ARG A 85 5.67 3.49 1.55
C ARG A 85 6.97 3.45 2.36
N ILE A 86 6.84 3.37 3.68
CA ILE A 86 8.01 3.23 4.58
C ILE A 86 8.76 1.94 4.23
N GLY A 87 8.06 0.83 4.06
CA GLY A 87 8.66 -0.46 3.70
C GLY A 87 9.31 -0.50 2.32
N ARG A 88 8.85 0.36 1.37
CA ARG A 88 9.55 0.54 0.10
C ARG A 88 10.92 1.21 0.28
N ALA A 89 11.00 2.20 1.15
CA ALA A 89 12.25 2.90 1.43
C ALA A 89 13.18 2.05 2.29
N GLU A 90 12.66 1.46 3.38
CA GLU A 90 13.43 0.68 4.34
C GLU A 90 12.56 -0.43 4.95
N TYR A 91 12.66 -1.64 4.40
CA TYR A 91 11.84 -2.79 4.81
C TYR A 91 12.05 -3.17 6.28
N SER A 92 13.26 -3.06 6.79
CA SER A 92 13.60 -3.43 8.18
C SER A 92 12.76 -2.67 9.23
N LEU A 93 12.28 -1.46 8.90
CA LEU A 93 11.42 -0.68 9.79
C LEU A 93 10.02 -1.26 9.96
N ILE A 94 9.53 -2.01 8.97
CA ILE A 94 8.17 -2.56 8.97
C ILE A 94 8.15 -4.09 9.03
N GLU A 95 9.28 -4.76 9.04
CA GLU A 95 9.40 -6.23 8.93
C GLU A 95 8.55 -6.96 9.97
N GLN A 96 8.55 -6.48 11.24
CA GLN A 96 7.74 -7.08 12.29
C GLN A 96 6.22 -6.96 12.05
N TYR A 97 5.77 -6.00 11.23
CA TYR A 97 4.35 -5.76 10.91
C TYR A 97 3.95 -6.39 9.57
N TRP A 98 4.94 -6.69 8.71
CA TRP A 98 4.72 -7.09 7.33
C TRP A 98 3.76 -8.29 7.18
N LYS A 99 3.98 -9.37 7.94
CA LYS A 99 3.08 -10.54 7.89
C LYS A 99 1.65 -10.19 8.29
N GLY A 100 1.47 -9.27 9.22
CA GLY A 100 0.16 -8.80 9.67
C GLY A 100 -0.62 -8.03 8.59
N LEU A 101 0.05 -7.52 7.56
CA LEU A 101 -0.62 -6.80 6.47
C LEU A 101 -1.47 -7.73 5.59
N PHE A 102 -1.14 -9.02 5.49
CA PHE A 102 -1.86 -9.97 4.63
C PHE A 102 -3.32 -10.18 5.04
N ARG A 103 -3.68 -9.93 6.29
CA ARG A 103 -5.09 -9.96 6.73
C ARG A 103 -5.99 -8.96 5.97
N PHE A 104 -5.41 -7.88 5.47
CA PHE A 104 -6.14 -6.84 4.73
C PHE A 104 -6.52 -7.23 3.31
N ALA A 105 -6.01 -8.35 2.80
CA ALA A 105 -6.49 -8.92 1.54
C ALA A 105 -7.98 -9.34 1.61
N SER A 106 -8.49 -9.63 2.81
CA SER A 106 -9.89 -9.99 3.06
C SER A 106 -10.63 -8.98 3.95
N ASP A 107 -10.14 -7.74 4.07
CA ASP A 107 -10.86 -6.69 4.80
C ASP A 107 -12.25 -6.45 4.19
N GLU A 108 -13.24 -6.20 5.03
CA GLU A 108 -14.62 -5.94 4.61
C GLU A 108 -14.73 -4.72 3.65
N GLU A 109 -13.85 -3.72 3.87
CA GLU A 109 -13.82 -2.50 3.07
C GLU A 109 -12.92 -2.63 1.82
N PRO A 110 -13.48 -2.49 0.61
CA PRO A 110 -12.69 -2.59 -0.63
C PRO A 110 -11.50 -1.64 -0.69
N LYS A 111 -11.61 -0.44 -0.10
CA LYS A 111 -10.51 0.54 -0.07
C LYS A 111 -9.32 0.05 0.76
N VAL A 112 -9.57 -0.71 1.80
CA VAL A 112 -8.51 -1.31 2.62
C VAL A 112 -7.84 -2.44 1.85
N ARG A 113 -8.60 -3.32 1.16
CA ARG A 113 -8.04 -4.35 0.27
C ARG A 113 -7.17 -3.74 -0.84
N LEU A 114 -7.67 -2.65 -1.45
CA LEU A 114 -6.91 -1.90 -2.46
C LEU A 114 -5.60 -1.34 -1.90
N SER A 115 -5.65 -0.79 -0.69
CA SER A 115 -4.46 -0.26 0.00
C SER A 115 -3.45 -1.34 0.34
N PHE A 116 -3.91 -2.57 0.64
CA PHE A 116 -3.02 -3.71 0.81
C PHE A 116 -2.26 -4.04 -0.48
N ILE A 117 -2.92 -4.00 -1.64
CA ILE A 117 -2.25 -4.20 -2.94
C ILE A 117 -1.18 -3.12 -3.14
N TRP A 118 -1.51 -1.84 -2.97
CA TRP A 118 -0.55 -0.74 -3.13
C TRP A 118 0.62 -0.83 -2.15
N ALA A 119 0.36 -1.20 -0.89
CA ALA A 119 1.42 -1.42 0.10
C ALA A 119 2.36 -2.55 -0.35
N SER A 120 1.79 -3.64 -0.86
CA SER A 120 2.55 -4.78 -1.38
C SER A 120 3.40 -4.42 -2.59
N GLU A 121 2.87 -3.66 -3.55
CA GLU A 121 3.63 -3.16 -4.71
C GLU A 121 4.80 -2.28 -4.28
N ASN A 122 4.56 -1.39 -3.32
CA ASN A 122 5.60 -0.53 -2.78
C ASN A 122 6.73 -1.37 -2.19
N ILE A 123 6.43 -2.29 -1.27
CA ILE A 123 7.43 -3.14 -0.61
C ILE A 123 8.12 -4.07 -1.62
N ALA A 124 7.36 -4.74 -2.50
CA ALA A 124 7.88 -5.64 -3.52
C ALA A 124 8.81 -4.96 -4.53
N THR A 125 8.72 -3.62 -4.64
CA THR A 125 9.59 -2.85 -5.52
C THR A 125 11.06 -3.01 -5.15
N ASN A 126 11.39 -3.07 -3.86
CA ASN A 126 12.77 -3.18 -3.37
C ASN A 126 13.02 -4.47 -2.57
N THR A 127 11.97 -5.15 -2.08
CA THR A 127 12.08 -6.40 -1.31
C THR A 127 11.13 -7.46 -1.89
N PRO A 128 11.35 -7.91 -3.14
CA PRO A 128 10.44 -8.84 -3.82
C PRO A 128 10.49 -10.26 -3.24
N ASP A 129 11.61 -10.67 -2.64
CA ASP A 129 11.91 -12.05 -2.24
C ASP A 129 10.97 -12.60 -1.17
N VAL A 130 10.39 -11.70 -0.37
CA VAL A 130 9.50 -12.07 0.73
C VAL A 130 8.10 -12.52 0.27
N TYR A 131 7.76 -12.40 -1.03
CA TYR A 131 6.40 -12.57 -1.53
C TYR A 131 6.09 -13.98 -2.09
N GLY A 132 7.09 -14.84 -2.33
CA GLY A 132 6.89 -16.11 -3.05
C GLY A 132 5.76 -16.97 -2.48
N ASP A 133 5.76 -17.20 -1.16
CA ASP A 133 4.77 -18.04 -0.47
C ASP A 133 3.38 -17.40 -0.36
N TYR A 134 3.27 -16.11 -0.65
CA TYR A 134 2.03 -15.33 -0.48
C TYR A 134 1.28 -15.06 -1.79
N MET A 135 1.81 -15.52 -2.91
CA MET A 135 1.20 -15.32 -4.23
C MET A 135 -0.25 -15.83 -4.34
N PRO A 136 -0.67 -16.94 -3.68
CA PRO A 136 -2.07 -17.37 -3.71
C PRO A 136 -3.06 -16.32 -3.19
N ILE A 137 -2.66 -15.48 -2.22
CA ILE A 137 -3.53 -14.40 -1.69
C ILE A 137 -3.83 -13.36 -2.77
N TYR A 138 -2.85 -13.04 -3.59
CA TYR A 138 -3.05 -12.10 -4.70
C TYR A 138 -3.85 -12.70 -5.85
N GLU A 139 -3.76 -14.01 -6.06
CA GLU A 139 -4.62 -14.71 -7.02
C GLU A 139 -6.10 -14.59 -6.64
N GLU A 140 -6.44 -14.67 -5.35
CA GLU A 140 -7.81 -14.45 -4.88
C GLU A 140 -8.31 -13.05 -5.21
N LEU A 141 -7.47 -12.01 -5.03
CA LEU A 141 -7.79 -10.61 -5.32
C LEU A 141 -8.03 -10.35 -6.81
N LEU A 142 -7.50 -11.18 -7.72
CA LEU A 142 -7.84 -11.11 -9.15
C LEU A 142 -9.33 -11.37 -9.42
N ASN A 143 -10.05 -12.00 -8.50
CA ASN A 143 -11.48 -12.29 -8.60
C ASN A 143 -12.32 -11.45 -7.60
N ASP A 144 -11.78 -10.39 -7.05
CA ASP A 144 -12.49 -9.54 -6.07
C ASP A 144 -13.82 -9.02 -6.62
N THR A 145 -14.81 -8.88 -5.76
CA THR A 145 -16.13 -8.34 -6.13
C THR A 145 -16.09 -6.86 -6.48
N ASP A 146 -15.16 -6.09 -5.89
CA ASP A 146 -14.97 -4.67 -6.17
C ASP A 146 -14.12 -4.48 -7.42
N ASP A 147 -14.61 -3.65 -8.35
CA ASP A 147 -13.93 -3.39 -9.62
C ASP A 147 -12.56 -2.73 -9.45
N LYS A 148 -12.38 -1.85 -8.45
CA LYS A 148 -11.11 -1.14 -8.23
C LYS A 148 -10.05 -2.08 -7.68
N VAL A 149 -10.44 -2.98 -6.78
CA VAL A 149 -9.55 -4.02 -6.27
C VAL A 149 -9.09 -4.92 -7.42
N ARG A 150 -10.03 -5.41 -8.27
CA ARG A 150 -9.67 -6.22 -9.44
C ARG A 150 -8.81 -5.48 -10.45
N MET A 151 -9.02 -4.17 -10.63
CA MET A 151 -8.20 -3.36 -11.54
C MET A 151 -6.74 -3.29 -11.08
N GLU A 152 -6.51 -3.23 -9.78
CA GLU A 152 -5.18 -3.10 -9.20
C GLU A 152 -4.50 -4.46 -8.95
N ALA A 153 -5.26 -5.51 -8.69
CA ALA A 153 -4.70 -6.82 -8.37
C ALA A 153 -3.65 -7.35 -9.36
N PRO A 154 -3.75 -7.15 -10.70
CA PRO A 154 -2.68 -7.57 -11.63
C PRO A 154 -1.37 -6.79 -11.47
N GLU A 155 -1.38 -5.61 -10.83
CA GLU A 155 -0.18 -4.77 -10.73
C GLU A 155 0.89 -5.37 -9.82
N ILE A 156 0.51 -6.07 -8.73
CA ILE A 156 1.51 -6.78 -7.91
C ILE A 156 2.20 -7.89 -8.73
N PHE A 157 1.45 -8.60 -9.61
CA PHE A 157 2.06 -9.57 -10.53
C PHE A 157 2.99 -8.89 -11.53
N ARG A 158 2.66 -7.67 -11.98
CA ARG A 158 3.54 -6.88 -12.85
C ARG A 158 4.82 -6.45 -12.13
N VAL A 159 4.71 -6.01 -10.88
CA VAL A 159 5.87 -5.60 -10.07
C VAL A 159 6.78 -6.79 -9.82
N LEU A 160 6.22 -7.92 -9.36
CA LEU A 160 6.97 -9.14 -9.09
C LEU A 160 7.48 -9.80 -10.39
N GLY A 161 6.69 -9.81 -11.45
CA GLY A 161 7.09 -10.36 -12.74
C GLY A 161 8.37 -9.76 -13.32
N LYS A 162 8.64 -8.50 -13.05
CA LYS A 162 9.90 -7.82 -13.42
C LYS A 162 11.10 -8.24 -12.58
N ARG A 163 10.89 -8.70 -11.35
CA ARG A 163 11.94 -8.91 -10.33
C ARG A 163 12.15 -10.37 -9.99
N ARG A 164 11.04 -11.11 -9.90
CA ARG A 164 10.94 -12.53 -9.54
C ARG A 164 9.94 -13.22 -10.46
N PRO A 165 10.24 -13.33 -11.77
CA PRO A 165 9.30 -13.91 -12.72
C PRO A 165 8.86 -15.32 -12.33
N GLU A 166 9.71 -16.09 -11.64
CA GLU A 166 9.40 -17.42 -11.13
C GLU A 166 8.20 -17.44 -10.18
N PHE A 167 7.94 -16.38 -9.43
CA PHE A 167 6.76 -16.28 -8.56
C PHE A 167 5.47 -16.09 -9.34
N VAL A 168 5.56 -15.46 -10.51
CA VAL A 168 4.40 -15.10 -11.33
C VAL A 168 4.09 -16.13 -12.41
N ARG A 169 5.09 -16.89 -12.89
CA ARG A 169 4.89 -17.92 -13.94
C ARG A 169 3.72 -18.87 -13.69
N PRO A 170 3.48 -19.38 -12.46
CA PRO A 170 2.35 -20.27 -12.20
C PRO A 170 0.97 -19.64 -12.50
N TYR A 171 0.88 -18.32 -12.51
CA TYR A 171 -0.37 -17.55 -12.64
C TYR A 171 -0.59 -16.98 -14.05
N ILE A 172 0.32 -17.22 -14.99
CA ILE A 172 0.24 -16.65 -16.36
C ILE A 172 -1.05 -17.05 -17.08
N GLU A 173 -1.46 -18.32 -16.99
CA GLU A 173 -2.69 -18.78 -17.64
C GLU A 173 -3.94 -18.12 -17.03
N LYS A 174 -3.94 -17.91 -15.71
CA LYS A 174 -5.01 -17.18 -15.03
C LYS A 174 -5.07 -15.71 -15.49
N LEU A 175 -3.92 -15.04 -15.54
CA LEU A 175 -3.83 -13.66 -16.03
C LEU A 175 -4.25 -13.56 -17.51
N ARG A 176 -3.91 -14.55 -18.36
CA ARG A 176 -4.34 -14.61 -19.76
C ARG A 176 -5.85 -14.72 -19.86
N MET A 177 -6.46 -15.67 -19.15
CA MET A 177 -7.92 -15.80 -19.11
C MET A 177 -8.58 -14.48 -18.69
N ILE A 178 -8.11 -13.82 -17.63
CA ILE A 178 -8.65 -12.54 -17.17
C ILE A 178 -8.47 -11.47 -18.22
N SER A 179 -7.33 -11.42 -18.92
CA SER A 179 -7.07 -10.43 -19.98
C SER A 179 -8.02 -10.53 -21.17
N GLU A 180 -8.66 -11.67 -21.34
CA GLU A 180 -9.62 -11.92 -22.42
C GLU A 180 -11.07 -11.76 -21.97
N THR A 181 -11.38 -12.12 -20.70
CA THR A 181 -12.76 -12.35 -20.25
C THR A 181 -13.28 -11.35 -19.21
N ASP A 182 -12.41 -10.62 -18.47
CA ASP A 182 -12.92 -9.68 -17.46
C ASP A 182 -13.79 -8.59 -18.13
N ARG A 183 -14.92 -8.30 -17.51
CA ARG A 183 -15.85 -7.25 -17.97
C ARG A 183 -15.22 -5.86 -18.00
N ASN A 184 -14.27 -5.59 -17.08
CA ASN A 184 -13.61 -4.30 -16.96
C ASN A 184 -12.37 -4.25 -17.87
N ARG A 185 -12.36 -3.28 -18.78
CA ARG A 185 -11.25 -3.09 -19.73
C ARG A 185 -9.91 -2.83 -19.05
N VAL A 186 -9.90 -2.12 -17.90
CA VAL A 186 -8.65 -1.80 -17.19
C VAL A 186 -8.05 -3.06 -16.60
N VAL A 187 -8.86 -3.95 -16.01
CA VAL A 187 -8.40 -5.27 -15.54
C VAL A 187 -7.71 -6.04 -16.67
N ARG A 188 -8.33 -6.07 -17.86
CA ARG A 188 -7.73 -6.76 -19.02
C ARG A 188 -6.37 -6.15 -19.40
N ILE A 189 -6.26 -4.81 -19.44
CA ILE A 189 -5.00 -4.11 -19.77
C ILE A 189 -3.93 -4.39 -18.74
N HIS A 190 -4.24 -4.31 -17.45
CA HIS A 190 -3.28 -4.55 -16.37
C HIS A 190 -2.81 -6.02 -16.36
N SER A 191 -3.72 -6.99 -16.63
CA SER A 191 -3.35 -8.40 -16.76
C SER A 191 -2.37 -8.63 -17.93
N ILE A 192 -2.60 -8.01 -19.09
CA ILE A 192 -1.64 -8.03 -20.22
C ILE A 192 -0.29 -7.44 -19.79
N GLY A 193 -0.32 -6.34 -19.02
CA GLY A 193 0.88 -5.70 -18.47
C GLY A 193 1.68 -6.62 -17.56
N ALA A 194 1.01 -7.38 -16.71
CA ALA A 194 1.62 -8.37 -15.81
C ALA A 194 2.27 -9.53 -16.59
N ILE A 195 1.59 -10.08 -17.60
CA ILE A 195 2.11 -11.13 -18.48
C ILE A 195 3.39 -10.66 -19.17
N LYS A 196 3.33 -9.49 -19.81
CA LYS A 196 4.50 -8.90 -20.51
C LYS A 196 5.68 -8.63 -19.57
N ALA A 197 5.41 -8.21 -18.35
CA ALA A 197 6.44 -7.92 -17.35
C ALA A 197 7.18 -9.20 -16.90
N THR A 198 6.50 -10.31 -16.90
CA THR A 198 7.06 -11.62 -16.50
C THR A 198 7.98 -12.21 -17.59
N LYS A 199 8.04 -11.57 -18.80
CA LYS A 199 8.77 -12.13 -19.96
C LYS A 199 8.46 -13.61 -20.18
N ALA A 200 7.21 -13.99 -19.99
CA ALA A 200 6.73 -15.29 -20.39
C ALA A 200 6.71 -15.31 -21.92
N GLU A 201 7.76 -15.92 -22.48
CA GLU A 201 7.82 -16.29 -23.89
C GLU A 201 6.73 -17.32 -24.20
#